data_8fb94cff47a81670177d55f5effc863c
#
_entry.id   8fb94cff47a81670177d55f5effc863c
#
_cell.length_a   1.000
_cell.length_b   1.000
_cell.length_c   1.000
_cell.angle_alpha   90.00
_cell.angle_beta   90.00
_cell.angle_gamma   90.00
#
_symmetry.space_group_name_H-M   'P 1'
#
loop_
_entity.id
_entity.type
_entity.pdbx_description
1 polymer ?
#
loop_
_entity_poly.entity_id
_entity_poly.type
_entity_poly.pdbx_seq_one_letter_code
_entity_poly.pdbx_strand_id
1 'polypeptide(L)'
;PAATAPGEIVVNGWSPSKRDNPYANSGMVVQIDVPIAANYLKKNKNSLPENHPLLLLAFQKEVEQAAFKVGGGLQVAPAARLIDFCSNKVSTNLPDASYLPGLHSAPLNEVLPHFVHHTLQEGFKAFGKKMKGYYTNDAIVVATESRTSSPVRIPRDADRLHHPQIKNLYPCAEGAGYAGGIVSAAMDGQK
;
A
#
# COMPACT_ATOMS: atom_id res chain seq x y z
N PRO A 1 7.75 5.75 -7.05
CA PRO A 1 8.12 4.76 -6.03
C PRO A 1 8.62 5.46 -4.77
N ALA A 2 8.52 4.76 -3.65
CA ALA A 2 9.13 5.15 -2.38
C ALA A 2 9.61 3.88 -1.66
N ALA A 3 10.54 4.06 -0.73
CA ALA A 3 11.01 3.01 0.16
C ALA A 3 11.40 3.64 1.50
N THR A 4 11.21 2.91 2.59
CA THR A 4 11.64 3.35 3.92
C THR A 4 13.06 2.90 4.19
N ALA A 5 13.43 1.72 3.72
CA ALA A 5 14.74 1.11 3.88
C ALA A 5 15.16 0.36 2.60
N PRO A 6 16.46 0.04 2.45
CA PRO A 6 16.93 -0.84 1.40
C PRO A 6 16.17 -2.18 1.42
N GLY A 7 15.79 -2.67 0.25
CA GLY A 7 15.03 -3.92 0.12
C GLY A 7 13.52 -3.79 0.27
N GLU A 8 13.00 -2.58 0.26
CA GLU A 8 11.58 -2.26 0.30
C GLU A 8 11.14 -1.48 -0.94
N ILE A 9 9.90 -1.67 -1.38
CA ILE A 9 9.27 -0.86 -2.41
C ILE A 9 7.82 -0.61 -2.06
N VAL A 10 7.38 0.63 -2.30
CA VAL A 10 5.97 1.01 -2.30
C VAL A 10 5.69 1.85 -3.54
N VAL A 11 4.52 1.67 -4.12
CA VAL A 11 4.04 2.42 -5.27
C VAL A 11 2.86 3.29 -4.87
N ASN A 12 2.59 4.32 -5.66
CA ASN A 12 1.40 5.15 -5.50
C ASN A 12 0.90 5.59 -6.89
N GLY A 13 -0.41 5.60 -7.08
CA GLY A 13 -1.06 6.18 -8.24
C GLY A 13 -1.11 7.70 -8.10
N TRP A 14 -0.61 8.42 -9.10
CA TRP A 14 -0.57 9.87 -9.11
C TRP A 14 -1.28 10.44 -10.35
N SER A 15 -2.16 11.41 -10.15
CA SER A 15 -2.79 12.14 -11.25
C SER A 15 -2.16 13.52 -11.37
N PRO A 16 -1.60 13.90 -12.53
CA PRO A 16 -1.07 15.25 -12.75
C PRO A 16 -2.18 16.30 -12.65
N SER A 17 -1.82 17.52 -12.29
CA SER A 17 -2.79 18.60 -12.04
C SER A 17 -3.71 18.91 -13.24
N LYS A 18 -3.20 18.79 -14.45
CA LYS A 18 -3.97 18.97 -15.69
C LYS A 18 -4.91 17.81 -16.00
N ARG A 19 -4.70 16.64 -15.37
CA ARG A 19 -5.49 15.40 -15.58
C ARG A 19 -5.61 14.98 -17.05
N ASP A 20 -4.57 15.24 -17.82
CA ASP A 20 -4.45 14.96 -19.27
C ASP A 20 -3.50 13.79 -19.57
N ASN A 21 -3.11 13.02 -18.56
CA ASN A 21 -2.29 11.84 -18.74
C ASN A 21 -3.09 10.74 -19.48
N PRO A 22 -2.48 10.03 -20.44
CA PRO A 22 -3.16 8.94 -21.16
C PRO A 22 -3.56 7.76 -20.26
N TYR A 23 -2.99 7.66 -19.07
CA TYR A 23 -3.30 6.59 -18.11
C TYR A 23 -4.17 7.10 -16.97
N ALA A 24 -5.32 6.44 -16.77
CA ALA A 24 -6.11 6.57 -15.55
C ALA A 24 -5.53 5.68 -14.45
N ASN A 25 -5.75 6.05 -13.19
CA ASN A 25 -5.38 5.21 -12.06
C ASN A 25 -6.46 5.21 -10.98
N SER A 26 -6.49 4.16 -10.17
CA SER A 26 -7.31 4.06 -8.97
C SER A 26 -6.56 3.25 -7.90
N GLY A 27 -6.58 3.73 -6.67
CA GLY A 27 -6.10 2.97 -5.51
C GLY A 27 -7.16 1.97 -5.06
N MET A 28 -6.82 0.68 -5.06
CA MET A 28 -7.65 -0.38 -4.52
C MET A 28 -7.03 -0.89 -3.24
N VAL A 29 -7.75 -0.77 -2.13
CA VAL A 29 -7.22 -1.07 -0.80
C VAL A 29 -8.10 -2.07 -0.06
N VAL A 30 -7.47 -2.85 0.82
CA VAL A 30 -8.12 -3.72 1.79
C VAL A 30 -7.71 -3.22 3.18
N GLN A 31 -8.70 -3.00 4.03
CA GLN A 31 -8.43 -2.56 5.39
C GLN A 31 -7.75 -3.67 6.19
N ILE A 32 -6.66 -3.31 6.86
CA ILE A 32 -5.91 -4.20 7.75
C ILE A 32 -6.10 -3.72 9.19
N ASP A 33 -6.62 -4.57 10.04
CA ASP A 33 -6.71 -4.33 11.47
C ASP A 33 -5.64 -5.11 12.26
N VAL A 34 -5.55 -4.85 13.55
CA VAL A 34 -4.56 -5.45 14.43
C VAL A 34 -4.67 -6.99 14.47
N PRO A 35 -5.86 -7.59 14.66
CA PRO A 35 -6.01 -9.05 14.64
C PRO A 35 -5.57 -9.70 13.33
N ILE A 36 -5.90 -9.09 12.19
CA ILE A 36 -5.52 -9.59 10.86
C ILE A 36 -4.00 -9.57 10.71
N ALA A 37 -3.35 -8.46 11.05
CA ALA A 37 -1.90 -8.31 10.97
C ALA A 37 -1.18 -9.30 11.90
N ALA A 38 -1.64 -9.43 13.16
CA ALA A 38 -1.07 -10.36 14.13
C ALA A 38 -1.13 -11.81 13.62
N ASN A 39 -2.27 -12.21 13.07
CA ASN A 39 -2.47 -13.55 12.54
C ASN A 39 -1.56 -13.86 11.34
N TYR A 40 -1.38 -12.88 10.46
CA TYR A 40 -0.48 -12.97 9.30
C TYR A 40 0.98 -13.12 9.75
N LEU A 41 1.46 -12.25 10.63
CA LEU A 41 2.83 -12.27 11.14
C LEU A 41 3.14 -13.57 11.88
N LYS A 42 2.20 -14.08 12.69
CA LYS A 42 2.34 -15.36 13.38
C LYS A 42 2.54 -16.53 12.40
N LYS A 43 1.80 -16.56 11.30
CA LYS A 43 1.94 -17.58 10.25
C LYS A 43 3.30 -17.51 9.56
N ASN A 44 3.87 -16.33 9.42
CA ASN A 44 5.16 -16.07 8.77
C ASN A 44 6.35 -16.17 9.74
N LYS A 45 6.15 -16.70 10.95
CA LYS A 45 7.20 -16.86 11.99
C LYS A 45 7.81 -15.53 12.46
N ASN A 46 7.16 -14.42 12.22
CA ASN A 46 7.52 -13.10 12.72
C ASN A 46 6.46 -12.63 13.71
N SER A 47 6.36 -13.33 14.86
CA SER A 47 5.32 -13.05 15.84
C SER A 47 5.70 -11.89 16.74
N LEU A 48 4.90 -10.82 16.66
CA LEU A 48 4.83 -9.78 17.68
C LEU A 48 3.56 -9.97 18.51
N PRO A 49 3.56 -9.63 19.80
CA PRO A 49 2.34 -9.58 20.60
C PRO A 49 1.29 -8.70 19.91
N GLU A 50 0.02 -9.04 20.01
CA GLU A 50 -1.07 -8.29 19.37
C GLU A 50 -1.14 -6.83 19.85
N ASN A 51 -0.74 -6.57 21.09
CA ASN A 51 -0.65 -5.22 21.65
C ASN A 51 0.67 -4.49 21.36
N HIS A 52 1.55 -5.07 20.53
CA HIS A 52 2.83 -4.44 20.22
C HIS A 52 2.63 -3.18 19.36
N PRO A 53 3.18 -2.00 19.76
CA PRO A 53 2.90 -0.74 19.07
C PRO A 53 3.39 -0.68 17.61
N LEU A 54 4.32 -1.54 17.22
CA LEU A 54 4.87 -1.61 15.86
C LEU A 54 4.34 -2.81 15.04
N LEU A 55 3.27 -3.47 15.50
CA LEU A 55 2.75 -4.67 14.83
C LEU A 55 2.31 -4.39 13.39
N LEU A 56 1.53 -3.32 13.18
CA LEU A 56 1.09 -2.94 11.83
C LEU A 56 2.24 -2.47 10.94
N LEU A 57 3.26 -1.85 11.53
CA LEU A 57 4.48 -1.47 10.80
C LEU A 57 5.28 -2.72 10.36
N ALA A 58 5.36 -3.74 11.20
CA ALA A 58 6.00 -5.00 10.85
C ALA A 58 5.25 -5.71 9.71
N PHE A 59 3.93 -5.73 9.75
CA PHE A 59 3.10 -6.25 8.66
C PHE A 59 3.34 -5.49 7.34
N GLN A 60 3.30 -4.16 7.37
CA GLN A 60 3.58 -3.31 6.21
C GLN A 60 4.94 -3.62 5.62
N LYS A 61 5.97 -3.71 6.45
CA LYS A 61 7.34 -3.99 6.06
C LYS A 61 7.48 -5.34 5.34
N GLU A 62 6.85 -6.39 5.84
CA GLU A 62 6.88 -7.70 5.17
C GLU A 62 6.28 -7.65 3.76
N VAL A 63 5.16 -6.95 3.59
CA VAL A 63 4.52 -6.81 2.27
C VAL A 63 5.39 -5.98 1.31
N GLU A 64 6.00 -4.89 1.79
CA GLU A 64 6.90 -4.05 0.99
C GLU A 64 8.17 -4.80 0.58
N GLN A 65 8.73 -5.62 1.46
CA GLN A 65 9.88 -6.48 1.16
C GLN A 65 9.54 -7.60 0.18
N ALA A 66 8.36 -8.20 0.31
CA ALA A 66 7.88 -9.19 -0.65
C ALA A 66 7.72 -8.56 -2.04
N ALA A 67 7.14 -7.35 -2.12
CA ALA A 67 7.00 -6.61 -3.38
C ALA A 67 8.36 -6.29 -4.02
N PHE A 68 9.34 -5.85 -3.24
CA PHE A 68 10.70 -5.59 -3.71
C PHE A 68 11.35 -6.84 -4.30
N LYS A 69 11.28 -7.96 -3.58
CA LYS A 69 11.86 -9.24 -3.99
C LYS A 69 11.21 -9.77 -5.25
N VAL A 70 9.89 -9.79 -5.30
CA VAL A 70 9.10 -10.33 -6.44
C VAL A 70 9.18 -9.40 -7.65
N GLY A 71 9.36 -8.09 -7.45
CA GLY A 71 9.64 -7.12 -8.50
C GLY A 71 11.05 -7.25 -9.14
N GLY A 72 11.89 -8.13 -8.61
CA GLY A 72 13.25 -8.36 -9.14
C GLY A 72 14.32 -7.48 -8.50
N GLY A 73 14.03 -6.83 -7.38
CA GLY A 73 14.93 -5.87 -6.74
C GLY A 73 14.88 -4.48 -7.40
N LEU A 74 15.63 -3.55 -6.88
CA LEU A 74 15.57 -2.15 -7.32
C LEU A 74 14.18 -1.52 -7.06
N GLN A 75 13.83 -0.52 -7.85
CA GLN A 75 12.53 0.18 -7.77
C GLN A 75 11.55 -0.29 -8.87
N VAL A 76 11.83 -1.41 -9.51
CA VAL A 76 10.91 -2.06 -10.46
C VAL A 76 9.75 -2.68 -9.68
N ALA A 77 8.52 -2.37 -10.05
CA ALA A 77 7.34 -2.84 -9.31
C ALA A 77 6.76 -4.13 -9.90
N PRO A 78 6.35 -5.08 -9.05
CA PRO A 78 5.64 -6.27 -9.52
C PRO A 78 4.24 -5.89 -10.00
N ALA A 79 3.83 -6.45 -11.14
CA ALA A 79 2.56 -6.14 -11.78
C ALA A 79 1.96 -7.35 -12.50
N ALA A 80 0.66 -7.28 -12.76
CA ALA A 80 -0.06 -8.23 -13.58
C ALA A 80 -1.16 -7.52 -14.37
N ARG A 81 -1.58 -8.08 -15.50
CA ARG A 81 -2.83 -7.65 -16.14
C ARG A 81 -4.01 -7.95 -15.22
N LEU A 82 -5.02 -7.09 -15.21
CA LEU A 82 -6.15 -7.21 -14.26
C LEU A 82 -6.87 -8.55 -14.35
N ILE A 83 -7.13 -9.05 -15.56
CA ILE A 83 -7.82 -10.33 -15.74
C ILE A 83 -6.91 -11.50 -15.32
N ASP A 84 -5.61 -11.44 -15.61
CA ASP A 84 -4.64 -12.44 -15.18
C ASP A 84 -4.53 -12.47 -13.65
N PHE A 85 -4.45 -11.31 -13.01
CA PHE A 85 -4.51 -11.18 -11.55
C PHE A 85 -5.75 -11.87 -10.96
N CYS A 86 -6.92 -11.59 -11.53
CA CYS A 86 -8.18 -12.18 -11.08
C CYS A 86 -8.32 -13.68 -11.38
N SER A 87 -7.48 -14.21 -12.27
CA SER A 87 -7.45 -15.62 -12.67
C SER A 87 -6.26 -16.39 -12.12
N ASN A 88 -5.46 -15.78 -11.23
CA ASN A 88 -4.22 -16.34 -10.65
C ASN A 88 -3.21 -16.75 -11.73
N LYS A 89 -3.09 -15.96 -12.79
CA LYS A 89 -2.14 -16.19 -13.88
C LYS A 89 -1.02 -15.15 -13.85
N VAL A 90 0.16 -15.56 -14.22
CA VAL A 90 1.27 -14.63 -14.52
C VAL A 90 1.05 -14.12 -15.93
N SER A 91 1.11 -12.80 -16.11
CA SER A 91 0.94 -12.18 -17.42
C SER A 91 2.15 -12.42 -18.30
N THR A 92 1.93 -12.81 -19.55
CA THR A 92 3.02 -13.02 -20.53
C THR A 92 3.69 -11.72 -20.94
N ASN A 93 2.93 -10.61 -20.92
CA ASN A 93 3.40 -9.26 -21.18
C ASN A 93 2.53 -8.26 -20.41
N LEU A 94 3.04 -7.04 -20.22
CA LEU A 94 2.33 -5.94 -19.62
C LEU A 94 2.10 -4.83 -20.65
N PRO A 95 0.95 -4.13 -20.62
CA PRO A 95 0.81 -2.91 -21.42
C PRO A 95 1.71 -1.80 -20.88
N ASP A 96 1.89 -0.75 -21.68
CA ASP A 96 2.63 0.44 -21.28
C ASP A 96 1.99 1.10 -20.06
N ALA A 97 2.84 1.70 -19.24
CA ALA A 97 2.43 2.39 -18.01
C ALA A 97 3.30 3.61 -17.74
N SER A 98 2.77 4.52 -16.93
CA SER A 98 3.49 5.74 -16.52
C SER A 98 4.49 5.52 -15.38
N TYR A 99 4.69 4.30 -14.91
CA TYR A 99 5.63 4.00 -13.83
C TYR A 99 7.08 3.96 -14.36
N LEU A 100 7.84 5.04 -14.16
CA LEU A 100 9.17 5.25 -14.74
C LEU A 100 10.21 4.18 -14.42
N PRO A 101 10.30 3.64 -13.18
CA PRO A 101 11.29 2.61 -12.88
C PRO A 101 11.05 1.28 -13.60
N GLY A 102 9.89 1.11 -14.22
CA GLY A 102 9.51 -0.10 -14.95
C GLY A 102 8.70 -1.10 -14.11
N LEU A 103 8.01 -1.96 -14.82
CA LEU A 103 7.17 -3.00 -14.24
C LEU A 103 7.74 -4.39 -14.57
N HIS A 104 7.63 -5.30 -13.63
CA HIS A 104 7.94 -6.71 -13.80
C HIS A 104 6.67 -7.55 -13.68
N SER A 105 6.40 -8.36 -14.71
CA SER A 105 5.29 -9.31 -14.66
C SER A 105 5.56 -10.39 -13.62
N ALA A 106 4.72 -10.49 -12.60
CA ALA A 106 4.98 -11.35 -11.46
C ALA A 106 3.68 -11.90 -10.85
N PRO A 107 3.76 -13.03 -10.13
CA PRO A 107 2.63 -13.60 -9.40
C PRO A 107 2.32 -12.76 -8.16
N LEU A 108 1.35 -11.84 -8.22
CA LEU A 108 1.04 -10.93 -7.13
C LEU A 108 0.47 -11.62 -5.87
N ASN A 109 0.08 -12.87 -5.95
CA ASN A 109 -0.24 -13.71 -4.80
C ASN A 109 0.99 -14.07 -3.94
N GLU A 110 2.21 -13.88 -4.44
CA GLU A 110 3.46 -14.00 -3.68
C GLU A 110 3.85 -12.67 -2.98
N VAL A 111 3.27 -11.56 -3.41
CA VAL A 111 3.47 -10.24 -2.81
C VAL A 111 2.42 -9.97 -1.74
N LEU A 112 1.16 -10.17 -2.10
CA LEU A 112 0.03 -9.81 -1.26
C LEU A 112 -0.37 -10.97 -0.34
N PRO A 113 -0.68 -10.70 0.93
CA PRO A 113 -1.27 -11.72 1.80
C PRO A 113 -2.51 -12.34 1.12
N HIS A 114 -2.70 -13.65 1.26
CA HIS A 114 -3.75 -14.38 0.55
C HIS A 114 -5.14 -13.74 0.69
N PHE A 115 -5.50 -13.28 1.89
CA PHE A 115 -6.80 -12.64 2.12
C PHE A 115 -6.91 -11.29 1.39
N VAL A 116 -5.82 -10.50 1.30
CA VAL A 116 -5.78 -9.24 0.55
C VAL A 116 -5.95 -9.52 -0.95
N HIS A 117 -5.16 -10.45 -1.47
CA HIS A 117 -5.22 -10.87 -2.87
C HIS A 117 -6.63 -11.31 -3.27
N HIS A 118 -7.25 -12.21 -2.48
CA HIS A 118 -8.59 -12.71 -2.74
C HIS A 118 -9.66 -11.59 -2.66
N THR A 119 -9.59 -10.74 -1.63
CA THR A 119 -10.54 -9.61 -1.47
C THR A 119 -10.45 -8.64 -2.64
N LEU A 120 -9.23 -8.33 -3.12
CA LEU A 120 -9.04 -7.49 -4.30
C LEU A 120 -9.61 -8.13 -5.56
N GLN A 121 -9.42 -9.44 -5.77
CA GLN A 121 -10.01 -10.15 -6.91
C GLN A 121 -11.53 -10.01 -6.94
N GLU A 122 -12.19 -10.23 -5.82
CA GLU A 122 -13.64 -10.07 -5.71
C GLU A 122 -14.08 -8.61 -5.89
N GLY A 123 -13.31 -7.66 -5.35
CA GLY A 123 -13.51 -6.23 -5.53
C GLY A 123 -13.46 -5.83 -7.01
N PHE A 124 -12.42 -6.22 -7.73
CA PHE A 124 -12.28 -5.92 -9.17
C PHE A 124 -13.43 -6.49 -10.00
N LYS A 125 -13.84 -7.73 -9.74
CA LYS A 125 -15.00 -8.33 -10.41
C LYS A 125 -16.29 -7.58 -10.10
N ALA A 126 -16.48 -7.18 -8.85
CA ALA A 126 -17.67 -6.42 -8.43
C ALA A 126 -17.71 -5.02 -9.08
N PHE A 127 -16.57 -4.32 -9.15
CA PHE A 127 -16.48 -3.04 -9.86
C PHE A 127 -16.70 -3.19 -11.36
N GLY A 128 -16.19 -4.25 -11.97
CA GLY A 128 -16.44 -4.54 -13.39
C GLY A 128 -17.92 -4.73 -13.73
N LYS A 129 -18.72 -5.27 -12.79
CA LYS A 129 -20.19 -5.36 -12.96
C LYS A 129 -20.87 -4.00 -12.88
N LYS A 130 -20.32 -3.04 -12.13
CA LYS A 130 -20.91 -1.71 -11.93
C LYS A 130 -20.42 -0.67 -12.94
N MET A 131 -19.19 -0.82 -13.42
CA MET A 131 -18.52 0.14 -14.30
C MET A 131 -18.10 -0.55 -15.59
N LYS A 132 -18.85 -0.27 -16.68
CA LYS A 132 -18.56 -0.84 -18.01
C LYS A 132 -17.14 -0.46 -18.43
N GLY A 133 -16.34 -1.46 -18.84
CA GLY A 133 -14.95 -1.26 -19.28
C GLY A 133 -13.91 -1.26 -18.16
N TYR A 134 -14.31 -1.27 -16.89
CA TYR A 134 -13.35 -1.31 -15.77
C TYR A 134 -12.60 -2.65 -15.69
N TYR A 135 -13.29 -3.76 -15.85
CA TYR A 135 -12.71 -5.10 -15.84
C TYR A 135 -12.23 -5.48 -17.24
N THR A 136 -10.97 -5.12 -17.54
CA THR A 136 -10.36 -5.30 -18.87
C THR A 136 -8.94 -5.83 -18.74
N ASN A 137 -8.45 -6.51 -19.77
CA ASN A 137 -7.07 -6.99 -19.84
C ASN A 137 -6.07 -5.88 -20.26
N ASP A 138 -6.54 -4.70 -20.61
CA ASP A 138 -5.72 -3.53 -20.87
C ASP A 138 -5.30 -2.81 -19.58
N ALA A 139 -6.03 -3.04 -18.48
CA ALA A 139 -5.67 -2.53 -17.16
C ALA A 139 -4.60 -3.41 -16.52
N ILE A 140 -3.74 -2.77 -15.72
CA ILE A 140 -2.71 -3.43 -14.92
C ILE A 140 -2.95 -3.19 -13.43
N VAL A 141 -2.63 -4.20 -12.65
CA VAL A 141 -2.53 -4.13 -11.19
C VAL A 141 -1.06 -4.05 -10.83
N VAL A 142 -0.67 -3.00 -10.13
CA VAL A 142 0.71 -2.78 -9.66
C VAL A 142 0.70 -2.87 -8.13
N ALA A 143 1.56 -3.65 -7.54
CA ALA A 143 1.70 -3.82 -6.11
C ALA A 143 3.06 -3.26 -5.63
N THR A 144 3.12 -2.73 -4.42
CA THR A 144 2.06 -2.59 -3.44
C THR A 144 1.89 -1.13 -3.05
N GLU A 145 0.66 -0.67 -2.83
CA GLU A 145 0.38 0.58 -2.15
C GLU A 145 -0.01 0.25 -0.70
N SER A 146 0.93 0.38 0.22
CA SER A 146 0.82 -0.04 1.63
C SER A 146 0.66 1.13 2.60
N ARG A 147 0.70 2.38 2.12
CA ARG A 147 0.80 3.59 2.96
C ARG A 147 -0.40 4.52 2.79
N THR A 148 -1.59 3.98 2.89
CA THR A 148 -2.83 4.76 2.86
C THR A 148 -3.10 5.45 4.20
N SER A 149 -2.60 4.86 5.30
CA SER A 149 -2.67 5.41 6.66
C SER A 149 -1.42 5.01 7.44
N SER A 150 -1.05 5.80 8.45
CA SER A 150 0.09 5.46 9.31
C SER A 150 -0.17 4.16 10.07
N PRO A 151 0.76 3.19 10.05
CA PRO A 151 0.66 1.95 10.81
C PRO A 151 0.99 2.14 12.29
N VAL A 152 1.37 3.35 12.70
CA VAL A 152 1.76 3.70 14.06
C VAL A 152 1.12 5.02 14.48
N ARG A 153 0.97 5.20 15.80
CA ARG A 153 0.58 6.48 16.38
C ARG A 153 1.63 6.91 17.39
N ILE A 154 2.22 8.07 17.18
CA ILE A 154 3.20 8.65 18.11
C ILE A 154 2.41 9.42 19.18
N PRO A 155 2.54 9.09 20.46
CA PRO A 155 1.80 9.78 21.52
C PRO A 155 2.05 11.29 21.56
N ARG A 156 0.99 12.07 21.76
CA ARG A 156 1.10 13.51 22.05
C ARG A 156 0.02 13.94 23.05
N ASP A 157 0.33 14.95 23.84
CA ASP A 157 -0.62 15.61 24.71
C ASP A 157 -1.73 16.29 23.88
N ALA A 158 -2.97 16.21 24.36
CA ALA A 158 -4.12 16.72 23.60
C ALA A 158 -4.16 18.25 23.49
N ASP A 159 -3.68 18.94 24.52
CA ASP A 159 -3.76 20.40 24.62
C ASP A 159 -2.47 21.07 24.17
N ARG A 160 -1.33 20.53 24.62
CA ARG A 160 0.00 21.10 24.35
C ARG A 160 0.66 20.54 23.09
N LEU A 161 0.12 19.49 22.49
CA LEU A 161 0.54 18.85 21.26
C LEU A 161 1.98 18.27 21.25
N HIS A 162 2.72 18.36 22.36
CA HIS A 162 4.05 17.78 22.47
C HIS A 162 4.00 16.30 22.89
N HIS A 163 5.08 15.57 22.61
CA HIS A 163 5.24 14.20 23.08
C HIS A 163 5.35 14.17 24.62
N PRO A 164 4.65 13.25 25.32
CA PRO A 164 4.64 13.24 26.81
C PRO A 164 6.00 13.04 27.47
N GLN A 165 6.93 12.35 26.81
CA GLN A 165 8.21 11.96 27.38
C GLN A 165 9.41 12.63 26.69
N ILE A 166 9.25 13.15 25.47
CA ILE A 166 10.36 13.72 24.68
C ILE A 166 10.11 15.22 24.52
N LYS A 167 10.98 16.02 25.11
CA LYS A 167 10.93 17.48 24.99
C LYS A 167 11.14 17.93 23.54
N ASN A 168 10.43 18.98 23.13
CA ASN A 168 10.52 19.60 21.79
C ASN A 168 10.17 18.66 20.62
N LEU A 169 9.51 17.54 20.87
CA LEU A 169 8.93 16.69 19.85
C LEU A 169 7.43 16.95 19.76
N TYR A 170 6.94 17.39 18.60
CA TYR A 170 5.54 17.67 18.29
C TYR A 170 5.03 16.74 17.21
N PRO A 171 4.53 15.54 17.54
CA PRO A 171 4.00 14.61 16.55
C PRO A 171 2.78 15.21 15.85
N CYS A 172 2.80 15.28 14.52
CA CYS A 172 1.67 15.83 13.77
C CYS A 172 1.44 15.08 12.46
N ALA A 173 0.29 15.30 11.90
CA ALA A 173 -0.15 14.84 10.58
C ALA A 173 -0.17 13.32 10.41
N GLU A 174 -0.14 12.86 9.16
CA GLU A 174 -0.33 11.46 8.78
C GLU A 174 0.78 10.56 9.32
N GLY A 175 2.04 10.96 9.20
CA GLY A 175 3.17 10.18 9.68
C GLY A 175 3.14 9.86 11.18
N ALA A 176 2.52 10.74 11.97
CA ALA A 176 2.32 10.54 13.41
C ALA A 176 0.97 9.90 13.77
N GLY A 177 0.11 9.59 12.80
CA GLY A 177 -1.17 8.92 13.00
C GLY A 177 -2.33 9.84 13.41
N TYR A 178 -2.28 11.14 13.06
CA TYR A 178 -3.30 12.12 13.48
C TYR A 178 -4.19 12.68 12.36
N ALA A 179 -3.75 12.64 11.12
CA ALA A 179 -4.52 13.16 10.00
C ALA A 179 -4.18 12.43 8.71
N GLY A 180 -5.18 12.01 7.95
CA GLY A 180 -5.01 11.20 6.74
C GLY A 180 -5.23 11.93 5.41
N GLY A 181 -5.39 13.25 5.41
CA GLY A 181 -5.61 14.03 4.19
C GLY A 181 -4.68 15.23 4.10
N ILE A 182 -4.39 15.69 2.87
CA ILE A 182 -3.45 16.80 2.62
C ILE A 182 -3.80 18.04 3.43
N VAL A 183 -5.05 18.49 3.36
CA VAL A 183 -5.51 19.69 4.09
C VAL A 183 -5.54 19.46 5.59
N SER A 184 -6.08 18.34 6.05
CA SER A 184 -6.14 18.01 7.49
C SER A 184 -4.76 17.84 8.10
N ALA A 185 -3.79 17.28 7.36
CA ALA A 185 -2.40 17.17 7.79
C ALA A 185 -1.74 18.55 7.92
N ALA A 186 -1.96 19.44 6.96
CA ALA A 186 -1.45 20.80 7.01
C ALA A 186 -2.06 21.58 8.18
N MET A 187 -3.37 21.47 8.41
CA MET A 187 -4.04 22.10 9.55
C MET A 187 -3.58 21.57 10.90
N ASP A 188 -3.27 20.29 10.99
CA ASP A 188 -2.75 19.70 12.21
C ASP A 188 -1.33 20.19 12.52
N GLY A 189 -0.50 20.41 11.49
CA GLY A 189 0.85 20.98 11.64
C GLY A 189 0.89 22.48 11.90
N GLN A 190 -0.23 23.22 11.72
CA GLN A 190 -0.34 24.64 12.03
C GLN A 190 -0.73 24.92 13.50
N LYS A 191 -1.20 23.93 14.22
CA LYS A 191 -1.55 24.04 15.65
C LYS A 191 -0.31 24.13 16.53
#